data_ae075b89e02413dc88e70df200fa31ce
#
_entry.id   ae075b89e02413dc88e70df200fa31ce
#
_cell.length_a   1.000
_cell.length_b   1.000
_cell.length_c   1.000
_cell.angle_alpha   90.00
_cell.angle_beta   90.00
_cell.angle_gamma   90.00
#
_symmetry.space_group_name_H-M   'P 1'
#
loop_
_entity.id
_entity.type
_entity.pdbx_description
1 polymer ?
#
loop_
_entity_poly.entity_id
_entity_poly.type
_entity_poly.pdbx_seq_one_letter_code
_entity_poly.pdbx_strand_id
1 'polypeptide(L)'
;MTAQKTIRQHLSKHGMSRRAFLKYAASMASALALAPADALAFPSQLEQSYRPSVIWLSFQECTGCTESLTRSHAPKIEDLIFDYISLDYHHTLQAAAGYGAEQAREAAMKLHHGNYLLVVDGSVPLAMDGACSTIAGRTNLDILQETVAGAAAVIAIGTCATFGGLPAARPNPTQAVGVDELMQHGKVPQRRLINIPGCPPLPIAISSVIAHFLAYDRFPLLDEQKRPLAFYGNTVHERCSRYHFYQQEKFAETFDDEGARKGWCLYKLGCKGPTTHNACSIYKWNGGTSSPIESGHGCIGCSEPGFWDQGPFYTSLDNVVLAASGEVDVGLDVSVADGRQIYDSNCVFCHAPDPTRLNTPAG
;
A
#
# COMPACT_ATOMS: atom_id res chain seq x y z
N MET A 1 -2.84 33.74 15.68
CA MET A 1 -2.53 32.28 15.59
C MET A 1 -3.42 31.59 16.62
N THR A 2 -4.44 30.86 16.18
CA THR A 2 -5.24 29.99 17.06
C THR A 2 -4.36 28.86 17.56
N ALA A 3 -4.30 28.67 18.89
CA ALA A 3 -3.51 27.62 19.50
C ALA A 3 -3.94 26.26 18.90
N GLN A 4 -2.97 25.49 18.39
CA GLN A 4 -3.21 24.17 17.80
C GLN A 4 -3.72 23.24 18.91
N LYS A 5 -4.85 22.56 18.66
CA LYS A 5 -5.48 21.67 19.64
C LYS A 5 -4.81 20.31 19.65
N THR A 6 -4.63 19.74 20.84
CA THR A 6 -4.15 18.36 21.00
C THR A 6 -5.23 17.35 20.58
N ILE A 7 -4.82 16.11 20.30
CA ILE A 7 -5.74 15.00 20.02
C ILE A 7 -6.76 14.85 21.15
N ARG A 8 -6.34 14.94 22.43
CA ARG A 8 -7.24 14.93 23.58
C ARG A 8 -8.37 15.96 23.49
N GLN A 9 -8.05 17.17 23.05
CA GLN A 9 -9.04 18.25 22.91
C GLN A 9 -10.02 18.01 21.76
N HIS A 10 -9.59 17.29 20.71
CA HIS A 10 -10.46 16.87 19.61
C HIS A 10 -11.39 15.74 20.03
N LEU A 11 -10.88 14.68 20.65
CA LEU A 11 -11.66 13.57 21.15
C LEU A 11 -12.83 13.98 22.06
N SER A 12 -12.57 14.96 22.93
CA SER A 12 -13.62 15.47 23.84
C SER A 12 -14.76 16.19 23.10
N LYS A 13 -14.52 16.68 21.89
CA LYS A 13 -15.54 17.37 21.06
C LYS A 13 -16.40 16.41 20.23
N HIS A 14 -15.83 15.31 19.74
CA HIS A 14 -16.49 14.39 18.82
C HIS A 14 -17.12 13.19 19.54
N GLY A 15 -17.10 13.17 20.86
CA GLY A 15 -17.82 12.16 21.64
C GLY A 15 -17.13 10.81 21.76
N MET A 16 -15.87 10.70 21.32
CA MET A 16 -15.10 9.47 21.55
C MET A 16 -14.85 9.32 23.05
N SER A 17 -15.27 8.20 23.63
CA SER A 17 -15.03 7.91 25.04
C SER A 17 -13.54 7.62 25.26
N ARG A 18 -13.03 8.04 26.45
CA ARG A 18 -11.65 7.71 26.86
C ARG A 18 -11.36 6.21 26.81
N ARG A 19 -12.35 5.38 27.11
CA ARG A 19 -12.24 3.92 27.04
C ARG A 19 -12.04 3.43 25.61
N ALA A 20 -12.74 3.99 24.63
CA ALA A 20 -12.57 3.68 23.22
C ALA A 20 -11.18 4.10 22.71
N PHE A 21 -10.75 5.32 23.04
CA PHE A 21 -9.41 5.79 22.74
C PHE A 21 -8.30 4.89 23.26
N LEU A 22 -8.36 4.53 24.57
CA LEU A 22 -7.36 3.65 25.19
C LEU A 22 -7.35 2.27 24.54
N LYS A 23 -8.52 1.76 24.13
CA LYS A 23 -8.63 0.48 23.41
C LYS A 23 -7.93 0.55 22.04
N TYR A 24 -8.13 1.64 21.28
CA TYR A 24 -7.46 1.84 19.99
C TYR A 24 -5.94 2.04 20.15
N ALA A 25 -5.53 2.86 21.10
CA ALA A 25 -4.11 3.07 21.37
C ALA A 25 -3.41 1.76 21.79
N ALA A 26 -4.03 0.95 22.64
CA ALA A 26 -3.50 -0.35 23.02
C ALA A 26 -3.41 -1.31 21.82
N SER A 27 -4.43 -1.33 20.94
CA SER A 27 -4.42 -2.14 19.72
C SER A 27 -3.28 -1.76 18.80
N MET A 28 -3.06 -0.46 18.58
CA MET A 28 -1.96 0.05 17.75
C MET A 28 -0.59 -0.21 18.37
N ALA A 29 -0.43 -0.02 19.68
CA ALA A 29 0.80 -0.35 20.41
C ALA A 29 1.15 -1.83 20.32
N SER A 30 0.14 -2.71 20.45
CA SER A 30 0.30 -4.15 20.26
C SER A 30 0.66 -4.51 18.83
N ALA A 31 0.00 -3.90 17.84
CA ALA A 31 0.28 -4.14 16.43
C ALA A 31 1.72 -3.74 16.03
N LEU A 32 2.24 -2.68 16.64
CA LEU A 32 3.62 -2.22 16.46
C LEU A 32 4.64 -3.02 17.27
N ALA A 33 4.21 -3.99 18.06
CA ALA A 33 5.07 -4.78 18.97
C ALA A 33 5.95 -3.88 19.83
N LEU A 34 5.42 -2.77 20.36
CA LEU A 34 6.19 -1.84 21.18
C LEU A 34 6.71 -2.52 22.45
N ALA A 35 7.90 -2.13 22.88
CA ALA A 35 8.43 -2.55 24.17
C ALA A 35 7.48 -2.15 25.31
N PRO A 36 7.42 -2.90 26.44
CA PRO A 36 6.43 -2.66 27.48
C PRO A 36 6.37 -1.22 27.99
N ALA A 37 7.50 -0.55 28.15
CA ALA A 37 7.57 0.83 28.59
C ALA A 37 6.95 1.80 27.57
N ASP A 38 7.27 1.61 26.28
CA ASP A 38 6.71 2.42 25.20
C ASP A 38 5.21 2.15 25.02
N ALA A 39 4.78 0.88 25.12
CA ALA A 39 3.37 0.50 25.03
C ALA A 39 2.53 1.14 26.15
N LEU A 40 3.06 1.26 27.36
CA LEU A 40 2.40 1.97 28.46
C LEU A 40 2.36 3.48 28.27
N ALA A 41 3.40 4.06 27.70
CA ALA A 41 3.50 5.50 27.45
C ALA A 41 2.69 5.94 26.22
N PHE A 42 2.51 5.06 25.23
CA PHE A 42 1.93 5.35 23.92
C PHE A 42 0.58 6.10 23.99
N PRO A 43 -0.41 5.67 24.78
CA PRO A 43 -1.69 6.37 24.85
C PRO A 43 -1.55 7.83 25.33
N SER A 44 -0.69 8.07 26.34
CA SER A 44 -0.51 9.41 26.89
C SER A 44 0.25 10.32 25.93
N GLN A 45 1.24 9.81 25.22
CA GLN A 45 1.97 10.53 24.19
C GLN A 45 1.05 10.91 23.04
N LEU A 46 0.23 9.95 22.57
CA LEU A 46 -0.73 10.19 21.50
C LEU A 46 -1.81 11.23 21.91
N GLU A 47 -2.34 11.18 23.13
CA GLU A 47 -3.31 12.17 23.64
C GLU A 47 -2.73 13.60 23.64
N GLN A 48 -1.44 13.76 23.91
CA GLN A 48 -0.77 15.04 24.02
C GLN A 48 -0.28 15.57 22.67
N SER A 49 -0.18 14.73 21.67
CA SER A 49 0.25 15.14 20.33
C SER A 49 -0.78 16.04 19.64
N TYR A 50 -0.30 16.83 18.69
CA TYR A 50 -1.16 17.67 17.86
C TYR A 50 -1.59 16.88 16.62
N ARG A 51 -2.73 17.25 16.04
CA ARG A 51 -3.16 16.74 14.73
C ARG A 51 -2.26 17.35 13.66
N PRO A 52 -1.45 16.54 12.96
CA PRO A 52 -0.66 17.06 11.85
C PRO A 52 -1.55 17.30 10.63
N SER A 53 -1.13 18.23 9.79
CA SER A 53 -1.58 18.31 8.41
C SER A 53 -1.09 17.06 7.65
N VAL A 54 -1.96 16.44 6.89
CA VAL A 54 -1.63 15.31 6.02
C VAL A 54 -2.01 15.68 4.59
N ILE A 55 -1.03 15.59 3.71
CA ILE A 55 -1.22 15.71 2.26
C ILE A 55 -1.05 14.31 1.68
N TRP A 56 -2.10 13.79 1.05
CA TRP A 56 -2.11 12.47 0.45
C TRP A 56 -2.14 12.61 -1.07
N LEU A 57 -1.05 12.22 -1.71
CA LEU A 57 -0.92 12.21 -3.16
C LEU A 57 -1.21 10.82 -3.70
N SER A 58 -2.11 10.73 -4.67
CA SER A 58 -2.42 9.50 -5.39
C SER A 58 -1.96 9.65 -6.84
N PHE A 59 -1.04 8.77 -7.26
CA PHE A 59 -0.41 8.81 -8.57
C PHE A 59 -0.88 7.66 -9.47
N GLN A 60 0.02 6.84 -10.05
CA GLN A 60 -0.40 5.65 -10.79
C GLN A 60 -0.82 4.56 -9.80
N GLU A 61 -2.12 4.45 -9.55
CA GLU A 61 -2.69 3.53 -8.57
C GLU A 61 -4.12 3.10 -8.96
N CYS A 62 -4.70 2.18 -8.22
CA CYS A 62 -6.05 1.65 -8.44
C CYS A 62 -7.06 2.06 -7.34
N THR A 63 -6.71 3.02 -6.47
CA THR A 63 -7.45 3.44 -5.26
C THR A 63 -7.55 2.34 -4.17
N GLY A 64 -6.92 1.17 -4.39
CA GLY A 64 -6.99 0.05 -3.45
C GLY A 64 -6.38 0.33 -2.08
N CYS A 65 -5.35 1.17 -1.99
CA CYS A 65 -4.73 1.54 -0.71
C CYS A 65 -5.64 2.48 0.10
N THR A 66 -6.29 3.43 -0.55
CA THR A 66 -7.33 4.27 0.06
C THR A 66 -8.52 3.42 0.51
N GLU A 67 -9.02 2.51 -0.34
CA GLU A 67 -10.10 1.58 0.02
C GLU A 67 -9.71 0.69 1.22
N SER A 68 -8.48 0.20 1.27
CA SER A 68 -7.98 -0.54 2.43
C SER A 68 -8.09 0.29 3.70
N LEU A 69 -7.67 1.56 3.68
CA LEU A 69 -7.78 2.43 4.84
C LEU A 69 -9.23 2.64 5.29
N THR A 70 -10.20 2.73 4.35
CA THR A 70 -11.62 2.86 4.69
C THR A 70 -12.16 1.62 5.40
N ARG A 71 -11.49 0.46 5.29
CA ARG A 71 -11.80 -0.77 6.02
C ARG A 71 -11.16 -0.85 7.41
N SER A 72 -10.44 0.19 7.83
CA SER A 72 -9.89 0.23 9.19
C SER A 72 -11.00 0.21 10.24
N HIS A 73 -10.80 -0.57 11.29
CA HIS A 73 -11.77 -0.68 12.40
C HIS A 73 -11.18 -0.27 13.76
N ALA A 74 -9.87 0.00 13.80
CA ALA A 74 -9.17 0.38 15.03
C ALA A 74 -7.92 1.26 14.73
N PRO A 75 -8.05 2.59 14.60
CA PRO A 75 -9.29 3.39 14.57
C PRO A 75 -10.08 3.21 13.27
N LYS A 76 -11.34 3.58 13.27
CA LYS A 76 -12.11 3.73 12.04
C LYS A 76 -11.58 4.92 11.24
N ILE A 77 -11.88 4.95 9.93
CA ILE A 77 -11.40 6.03 9.04
C ILE A 77 -11.90 7.42 9.49
N GLU A 78 -13.15 7.51 9.93
CA GLU A 78 -13.71 8.75 10.43
C GLU A 78 -12.99 9.24 11.70
N ASP A 79 -12.68 8.33 12.64
CA ASP A 79 -11.91 8.67 13.84
C ASP A 79 -10.50 9.15 13.45
N LEU A 80 -9.86 8.46 12.50
CA LEU A 80 -8.53 8.84 12.04
C LEU A 80 -8.51 10.25 11.46
N ILE A 81 -9.45 10.56 10.55
CA ILE A 81 -9.51 11.85 9.85
C ILE A 81 -9.93 12.98 10.78
N PHE A 82 -10.93 12.75 11.64
CA PHE A 82 -11.47 13.84 12.46
C PHE A 82 -10.75 14.05 13.77
N ASP A 83 -10.12 13.02 14.34
CA ASP A 83 -9.54 13.09 15.68
C ASP A 83 -8.02 13.04 15.70
N TYR A 84 -7.37 12.27 14.79
CA TYR A 84 -5.93 12.04 14.83
C TYR A 84 -5.14 12.90 13.84
N ILE A 85 -5.67 13.12 12.62
CA ILE A 85 -4.98 13.90 11.57
C ILE A 85 -5.88 15.00 11.02
N SER A 86 -5.28 15.98 10.33
CA SER A 86 -5.99 16.90 9.44
C SER A 86 -5.70 16.48 8.01
N LEU A 87 -6.65 15.80 7.37
CA LEU A 87 -6.50 15.39 5.96
C LEU A 87 -6.82 16.58 5.07
N ASP A 88 -5.78 17.34 4.72
CA ASP A 88 -5.93 18.63 4.03
C ASP A 88 -5.97 18.48 2.50
N TYR A 89 -5.47 17.36 1.99
CA TYR A 89 -5.55 17.01 0.58
C TYR A 89 -5.62 15.49 0.38
N HIS A 90 -6.59 15.05 -0.40
CA HIS A 90 -6.74 13.64 -0.81
C HIS A 90 -7.69 13.55 -2.00
N HIS A 91 -7.25 13.02 -3.14
CA HIS A 91 -8.06 12.97 -4.37
C HIS A 91 -9.46 12.37 -4.20
N THR A 92 -9.56 11.27 -3.46
CA THR A 92 -10.82 10.51 -3.32
C THR A 92 -11.71 11.02 -2.20
N LEU A 93 -11.13 11.48 -1.07
CA LEU A 93 -11.87 11.76 0.17
C LEU A 93 -12.16 13.24 0.42
N GLN A 94 -11.55 14.15 -0.36
CA GLN A 94 -11.82 15.59 -0.22
C GLN A 94 -13.07 16.01 -1.00
N ALA A 95 -13.75 17.05 -0.52
CA ALA A 95 -14.92 17.62 -1.20
C ALA A 95 -14.54 18.57 -2.34
N ALA A 96 -13.37 19.22 -2.26
CA ALA A 96 -12.91 20.14 -3.28
C ALA A 96 -12.45 19.39 -4.55
N ALA A 97 -12.62 20.00 -5.72
CA ALA A 97 -12.17 19.49 -7.01
C ALA A 97 -11.50 20.59 -7.83
N GLY A 98 -10.73 20.19 -8.87
CA GLY A 98 -10.08 21.09 -9.80
C GLY A 98 -9.16 22.10 -9.12
N TYR A 99 -9.21 23.36 -9.50
CA TYR A 99 -8.35 24.41 -8.95
C TYR A 99 -8.53 24.60 -7.44
N GLY A 100 -9.74 24.41 -6.91
CA GLY A 100 -9.99 24.51 -5.46
C GLY A 100 -9.25 23.44 -4.66
N ALA A 101 -9.10 22.23 -5.19
CA ALA A 101 -8.32 21.17 -4.57
C ALA A 101 -6.83 21.51 -4.56
N GLU A 102 -6.28 21.96 -5.70
CA GLU A 102 -4.86 22.33 -5.79
C GLU A 102 -4.51 23.52 -4.90
N GLN A 103 -5.39 24.54 -4.83
CA GLN A 103 -5.23 25.66 -3.90
C GLN A 103 -5.22 25.21 -2.44
N ALA A 104 -6.05 24.21 -2.07
CA ALA A 104 -6.03 23.64 -0.72
C ALA A 104 -4.69 22.95 -0.42
N ARG A 105 -4.14 22.17 -1.38
CA ARG A 105 -2.82 21.53 -1.26
C ARG A 105 -1.71 22.56 -1.06
N GLU A 106 -1.66 23.58 -1.92
CA GLU A 106 -0.66 24.65 -1.86
C GLU A 106 -0.76 25.45 -0.54
N ALA A 107 -1.98 25.74 -0.10
CA ALA A 107 -2.21 26.42 1.18
C ALA A 107 -1.73 25.58 2.37
N ALA A 108 -2.00 24.26 2.36
CA ALA A 108 -1.54 23.33 3.39
C ALA A 108 -0.01 23.25 3.41
N MET A 109 0.64 23.11 2.26
CA MET A 109 2.11 23.10 2.13
C MET A 109 2.74 24.38 2.68
N LYS A 110 2.17 25.53 2.38
CA LYS A 110 2.66 26.84 2.85
C LYS A 110 2.45 27.02 4.34
N LEU A 111 1.26 26.69 4.84
CA LEU A 111 0.87 26.89 6.25
C LEU A 111 1.64 25.97 7.19
N HIS A 112 1.87 24.73 6.76
CA HIS A 112 2.46 23.66 7.57
C HIS A 112 3.87 23.26 7.10
N HIS A 113 4.57 24.16 6.39
CA HIS A 113 5.92 23.88 5.87
C HIS A 113 6.84 23.35 6.98
N GLY A 114 7.49 22.21 6.71
CA GLY A 114 8.34 21.51 7.66
C GLY A 114 7.60 20.60 8.67
N ASN A 115 6.26 20.65 8.73
CA ASN A 115 5.47 20.00 9.79
C ASN A 115 4.30 19.14 9.26
N TYR A 116 4.08 19.04 7.95
CA TYR A 116 3.06 18.13 7.43
C TYR A 116 3.63 16.75 7.12
N LEU A 117 2.80 15.74 7.25
CA LEU A 117 3.08 14.40 6.75
C LEU A 117 2.67 14.30 5.29
N LEU A 118 3.55 13.77 4.47
CA LEU A 118 3.25 13.42 3.10
C LEU A 118 2.99 11.93 2.99
N VAL A 119 1.80 11.57 2.55
CA VAL A 119 1.44 10.21 2.17
C VAL A 119 1.46 10.12 0.65
N VAL A 120 2.10 9.09 0.11
CA VAL A 120 2.14 8.82 -1.33
C VAL A 120 1.55 7.45 -1.59
N ASP A 121 0.55 7.41 -2.45
CA ASP A 121 -0.09 6.21 -3.00
C ASP A 121 0.14 6.19 -4.52
N GLY A 122 0.50 5.02 -5.05
CA GLY A 122 0.81 4.87 -6.46
C GLY A 122 2.26 5.16 -6.85
N SER A 123 2.65 4.64 -8.01
CA SER A 123 3.98 4.83 -8.59
C SER A 123 4.07 6.12 -9.40
N VAL A 124 5.29 6.58 -9.64
CA VAL A 124 5.56 7.79 -10.41
C VAL A 124 6.10 7.41 -11.79
N PRO A 125 5.42 7.78 -12.89
CA PRO A 125 5.90 7.52 -14.23
C PRO A 125 7.03 8.50 -14.61
N LEU A 126 8.04 8.00 -15.32
CA LEU A 126 9.15 8.81 -15.83
C LEU A 126 9.17 8.91 -17.35
N ALA A 127 8.50 8.00 -18.06
CA ALA A 127 8.42 8.04 -19.51
C ALA A 127 7.68 9.29 -20.00
N MET A 128 8.02 9.75 -21.20
CA MET A 128 7.44 10.94 -21.82
C MET A 128 7.53 12.18 -20.93
N ASP A 129 8.67 12.37 -20.27
CA ASP A 129 8.89 13.44 -19.27
C ASP A 129 7.84 13.48 -18.16
N GLY A 130 7.31 12.30 -17.79
CA GLY A 130 6.29 12.16 -16.75
C GLY A 130 4.85 12.36 -17.22
N ALA A 131 4.61 12.65 -18.50
CA ALA A 131 3.27 12.93 -19.04
C ALA A 131 2.30 11.74 -19.04
N CYS A 132 2.78 10.53 -18.74
CA CYS A 132 1.93 9.34 -18.62
C CYS A 132 0.90 9.43 -17.48
N SER A 133 1.12 10.29 -16.49
CA SER A 133 0.15 10.57 -15.43
C SER A 133 0.33 12.00 -14.93
N THR A 134 -0.74 12.78 -15.01
CA THR A 134 -0.75 14.19 -14.64
C THR A 134 -1.94 14.53 -13.75
N ILE A 135 -1.77 15.52 -12.87
CA ILE A 135 -2.82 16.08 -12.02
C ILE A 135 -2.83 17.58 -12.24
N ALA A 136 -3.97 18.14 -12.60
CA ALA A 136 -4.12 19.57 -12.92
C ALA A 136 -3.09 20.08 -13.94
N GLY A 137 -2.73 19.23 -14.92
CA GLY A 137 -1.75 19.57 -15.97
C GLY A 137 -0.28 19.51 -15.55
N ARG A 138 0.02 19.04 -14.33
CA ARG A 138 1.39 18.87 -13.82
C ARG A 138 1.74 17.39 -13.72
N THR A 139 3.00 17.04 -13.96
CA THR A 139 3.46 15.65 -13.82
C THR A 139 3.46 15.20 -12.37
N ASN A 140 3.29 13.90 -12.14
CA ASN A 140 3.37 13.34 -10.79
C ASN A 140 4.75 13.61 -10.15
N LEU A 141 5.83 13.61 -10.94
CA LEU A 141 7.17 13.90 -10.45
C LEU A 141 7.29 15.35 -9.95
N ASP A 142 6.81 16.34 -10.72
CA ASP A 142 6.85 17.75 -10.33
C ASP A 142 6.07 17.99 -9.02
N ILE A 143 4.87 17.40 -8.92
CA ILE A 143 4.04 17.51 -7.73
C ILE A 143 4.75 16.88 -6.52
N LEU A 144 5.36 15.70 -6.72
CA LEU A 144 6.08 15.00 -5.64
C LEU A 144 7.30 15.80 -5.18
N GLN A 145 8.12 16.32 -6.11
CA GLN A 145 9.31 17.14 -5.80
C GLN A 145 8.94 18.35 -4.94
N GLU A 146 7.93 19.09 -5.36
CA GLU A 146 7.44 20.25 -4.64
C GLU A 146 6.92 19.90 -3.24
N THR A 147 6.10 18.83 -3.16
CA THR A 147 5.45 18.47 -1.90
C THR A 147 6.43 17.82 -0.92
N VAL A 148 7.38 17.01 -1.37
CA VAL A 148 8.41 16.42 -0.50
C VAL A 148 9.30 17.49 0.12
N ALA A 149 9.59 18.59 -0.60
CA ALA A 149 10.53 19.63 -0.14
C ALA A 149 10.16 20.24 1.23
N GLY A 150 8.88 20.34 1.55
CA GLY A 150 8.38 20.87 2.83
C GLY A 150 7.84 19.82 3.79
N ALA A 151 7.93 18.52 3.47
CA ALA A 151 7.38 17.47 4.33
C ALA A 151 8.27 17.18 5.55
N ALA A 152 7.67 16.94 6.71
CA ALA A 152 8.35 16.44 7.89
C ALA A 152 8.83 14.99 7.73
N ALA A 153 7.99 14.18 7.10
CA ALA A 153 8.26 12.79 6.76
C ALA A 153 7.37 12.32 5.60
N VAL A 154 7.76 11.24 4.95
CA VAL A 154 7.06 10.62 3.82
C VAL A 154 6.65 9.19 4.20
N ILE A 155 5.42 8.84 3.91
CA ILE A 155 4.85 7.51 4.07
C ILE A 155 4.44 7.01 2.69
N ALA A 156 5.18 6.07 2.11
CA ALA A 156 4.81 5.42 0.86
C ALA A 156 3.88 4.24 1.17
N ILE A 157 2.64 4.31 0.68
CA ILE A 157 1.60 3.31 0.95
C ILE A 157 1.32 2.50 -0.32
N GLY A 158 1.29 1.18 -0.14
CA GLY A 158 1.10 0.25 -1.24
C GLY A 158 2.37 -0.06 -2.01
N THR A 159 2.38 -1.21 -2.65
CA THR A 159 3.55 -1.69 -3.40
C THR A 159 3.86 -0.81 -4.61
N CYS A 160 2.86 -0.09 -5.15
CA CYS A 160 3.09 0.87 -6.23
C CYS A 160 3.97 2.04 -5.77
N ALA A 161 3.64 2.69 -4.67
CA ALA A 161 4.42 3.80 -4.13
C ALA A 161 5.79 3.36 -3.58
N THR A 162 5.89 2.13 -3.05
CA THR A 162 7.12 1.63 -2.43
C THR A 162 8.11 1.10 -3.46
N PHE A 163 7.65 0.31 -4.44
CA PHE A 163 8.52 -0.46 -5.34
C PHE A 163 8.15 -0.36 -6.84
N GLY A 164 7.21 0.52 -7.21
CA GLY A 164 6.69 0.62 -8.57
C GLY A 164 5.39 -0.15 -8.80
N GLY A 165 5.25 -1.34 -8.21
CA GLY A 165 4.04 -2.16 -8.23
C GLY A 165 3.61 -2.64 -9.62
N LEU A 166 2.32 -2.95 -9.76
CA LEU A 166 1.76 -3.42 -11.04
C LEU A 166 2.00 -2.45 -12.21
N PRO A 167 1.99 -1.10 -12.04
CA PRO A 167 2.35 -0.20 -13.12
C PRO A 167 3.78 -0.39 -13.66
N ALA A 168 4.71 -0.90 -12.81
CA ALA A 168 6.09 -1.18 -13.18
C ALA A 168 6.28 -2.57 -13.81
N ALA A 169 5.20 -3.35 -13.98
CA ALA A 169 5.27 -4.67 -14.62
C ALA A 169 5.85 -4.55 -16.05
N ARG A 170 6.69 -5.52 -16.41
CA ARG A 170 7.34 -5.54 -17.74
C ARG A 170 6.31 -5.54 -18.87
N PRO A 171 6.54 -4.77 -19.91
CA PRO A 171 7.75 -4.02 -20.25
C PRO A 171 7.89 -2.64 -19.56
N ASN A 172 7.10 -2.32 -18.55
CA ASN A 172 7.07 -1.02 -17.84
C ASN A 172 7.03 0.19 -18.80
N PRO A 173 5.99 0.33 -19.60
CA PRO A 173 5.96 1.35 -20.67
C PRO A 173 5.94 2.78 -20.14
N THR A 174 5.52 2.99 -18.91
CA THR A 174 5.50 4.31 -18.25
C THR A 174 6.79 4.61 -17.49
N GLN A 175 7.72 3.65 -17.40
CA GLN A 175 8.90 3.72 -16.52
C GLN A 175 8.49 4.07 -15.08
N ALA A 176 7.48 3.38 -14.59
CA ALA A 176 6.94 3.58 -13.25
C ALA A 176 7.94 3.15 -12.18
N VAL A 177 8.16 4.00 -11.18
CA VAL A 177 9.11 3.76 -10.08
C VAL A 177 8.49 4.12 -8.72
N GLY A 178 9.07 3.59 -7.66
CA GLY A 178 8.69 3.92 -6.28
C GLY A 178 9.35 5.19 -5.76
N VAL A 179 8.84 5.69 -4.64
CA VAL A 179 9.32 6.95 -4.01
C VAL A 179 10.76 6.82 -3.52
N ASP A 180 11.11 5.69 -2.91
CA ASP A 180 12.47 5.47 -2.40
C ASP A 180 13.52 5.49 -3.52
N GLU A 181 13.21 4.88 -4.64
CA GLU A 181 14.07 4.86 -5.82
C GLU A 181 14.30 6.29 -6.36
N LEU A 182 13.26 7.12 -6.40
CA LEU A 182 13.38 8.52 -6.80
C LEU A 182 14.27 9.33 -5.83
N MET A 183 14.17 9.06 -4.53
CA MET A 183 15.04 9.69 -3.53
C MET A 183 16.50 9.23 -3.69
N GLN A 184 16.74 7.92 -3.87
CA GLN A 184 18.07 7.36 -4.07
C GLN A 184 18.77 7.90 -5.31
N HIS A 185 18.04 8.11 -6.41
CA HIS A 185 18.55 8.68 -7.65
C HIS A 185 18.59 10.22 -7.64
N GLY A 186 18.30 10.87 -6.51
CA GLY A 186 18.34 12.33 -6.40
C GLY A 186 17.30 13.08 -7.22
N LYS A 187 16.29 12.38 -7.75
CA LYS A 187 15.16 13.00 -8.48
C LYS A 187 14.18 13.71 -7.56
N VAL A 188 14.13 13.29 -6.30
CA VAL A 188 13.29 13.85 -5.25
C VAL A 188 14.17 14.08 -4.01
N PRO A 189 13.97 15.19 -3.25
CA PRO A 189 14.75 15.45 -2.04
C PRO A 189 14.69 14.32 -1.03
N GLN A 190 15.81 14.00 -0.39
CA GLN A 190 15.86 13.02 0.70
C GLN A 190 15.04 13.49 1.89
N ARG A 191 14.19 12.60 2.43
CA ARG A 191 13.38 12.81 3.63
C ARG A 191 13.31 11.53 4.45
N ARG A 192 12.89 11.64 5.71
CA ARG A 192 12.51 10.47 6.51
C ARG A 192 11.43 9.71 5.75
N LEU A 193 11.67 8.47 5.38
CA LEU A 193 10.76 7.66 4.57
C LEU A 193 10.47 6.33 5.27
N ILE A 194 9.21 5.91 5.23
CA ILE A 194 8.75 4.58 5.57
C ILE A 194 7.94 3.99 4.43
N ASN A 195 8.17 2.70 4.16
CA ASN A 195 7.47 1.92 3.15
C ASN A 195 6.44 1.00 3.83
N ILE A 196 5.19 1.06 3.40
CA ILE A 196 4.10 0.19 3.84
C ILE A 196 3.57 -0.56 2.61
N PRO A 197 4.31 -1.58 2.10
CA PRO A 197 3.90 -2.28 0.90
C PRO A 197 2.72 -3.22 1.16
N GLY A 198 2.10 -3.62 0.08
CA GLY A 198 0.93 -4.49 -0.03
C GLY A 198 0.07 -4.03 -1.19
N CYS A 199 -0.75 -4.91 -1.75
CA CYS A 199 -1.61 -4.58 -2.88
C CYS A 199 -3.06 -5.03 -2.60
N PRO A 200 -3.73 -4.26 -1.72
CA PRO A 200 -3.28 -3.15 -0.88
C PRO A 200 -2.62 -3.58 0.45
N PRO A 201 -2.01 -2.67 1.23
CA PRO A 201 -1.48 -2.97 2.56
C PRO A 201 -2.58 -3.12 3.60
N LEU A 202 -2.25 -3.75 4.73
CA LEU A 202 -3.18 -3.91 5.86
C LEU A 202 -3.57 -2.54 6.46
N PRO A 203 -4.86 -2.27 6.71
CA PRO A 203 -5.32 -1.01 7.31
C PRO A 203 -4.63 -0.68 8.63
N ILE A 204 -4.46 -1.70 9.49
CA ILE A 204 -3.81 -1.52 10.80
C ILE A 204 -2.33 -1.11 10.66
N ALA A 205 -1.62 -1.52 9.62
CA ALA A 205 -0.25 -1.10 9.39
C ALA A 205 -0.19 0.40 9.07
N ILE A 206 -1.11 0.90 8.24
CA ILE A 206 -1.19 2.32 7.90
C ILE A 206 -1.50 3.16 9.14
N SER A 207 -2.59 2.84 9.83
CA SER A 207 -3.05 3.63 10.98
C SER A 207 -2.08 3.59 12.17
N SER A 208 -1.44 2.43 12.43
CA SER A 208 -0.47 2.30 13.52
C SER A 208 0.82 3.06 13.26
N VAL A 209 1.31 3.08 12.02
CA VAL A 209 2.51 3.86 11.64
C VAL A 209 2.25 5.36 11.80
N ILE A 210 1.10 5.84 11.33
CA ILE A 210 0.70 7.24 11.52
C ILE A 210 0.65 7.56 13.02
N ALA A 211 -0.05 6.76 13.82
CA ALA A 211 -0.18 6.99 15.26
C ALA A 211 1.16 6.93 15.99
N HIS A 212 2.09 6.05 15.59
CA HIS A 212 3.43 5.98 16.16
C HIS A 212 4.21 7.27 15.88
N PHE A 213 4.15 7.75 14.63
CA PHE A 213 4.80 9.00 14.26
C PHE A 213 4.24 10.18 15.06
N LEU A 214 2.92 10.24 15.26
CA LEU A 214 2.27 11.26 16.07
C LEU A 214 2.75 11.25 17.53
N ALA A 215 2.87 10.06 18.11
CA ALA A 215 3.24 9.90 19.50
C ALA A 215 4.73 10.23 19.77
N TYR A 216 5.63 9.92 18.83
CA TYR A 216 7.07 9.92 19.08
C TYR A 216 7.91 10.76 18.11
N ASP A 217 7.31 11.39 17.11
CA ASP A 217 7.98 12.12 16.00
C ASP A 217 9.10 11.28 15.32
N ARG A 218 8.92 9.98 15.28
CA ARG A 218 9.81 9.02 14.63
C ARG A 218 9.04 7.82 14.11
N PHE A 219 9.59 7.14 13.11
CA PHE A 219 9.05 5.87 12.66
C PHE A 219 9.41 4.72 13.62
N PRO A 220 8.64 3.61 13.64
CA PRO A 220 8.99 2.39 14.35
C PRO A 220 10.27 1.78 13.78
N LEU A 221 10.74 0.67 14.37
CA LEU A 221 11.88 -0.08 13.83
C LEU A 221 11.57 -0.59 12.44
N LEU A 222 12.52 -0.41 11.52
CA LEU A 222 12.37 -0.73 10.09
C LEU A 222 13.38 -1.83 9.70
N ASP A 223 13.02 -2.58 8.65
CA ASP A 223 13.93 -3.46 7.92
C ASP A 223 14.78 -2.68 6.88
N GLU A 224 15.62 -3.40 6.13
CA GLU A 224 16.48 -2.82 5.09
C GLU A 224 15.69 -2.15 3.94
N GLN A 225 14.45 -2.58 3.71
CA GLN A 225 13.53 -2.00 2.72
C GLN A 225 12.68 -0.87 3.31
N LYS A 226 13.03 -0.39 4.51
CA LYS A 226 12.31 0.66 5.25
C LYS A 226 10.88 0.29 5.59
N ARG A 227 10.57 -1.00 5.75
CA ARG A 227 9.26 -1.51 6.17
C ARG A 227 9.21 -1.70 7.69
N PRO A 228 8.08 -1.43 8.39
CA PRO A 228 7.94 -1.66 9.82
C PRO A 228 8.17 -3.14 10.19
N LEU A 229 9.18 -3.45 10.99
CA LEU A 229 9.50 -4.82 11.41
C LEU A 229 8.32 -5.54 12.07
N ALA A 230 7.44 -4.81 12.77
CA ALA A 230 6.26 -5.39 13.41
C ALA A 230 5.32 -6.08 12.42
N PHE A 231 5.24 -5.58 11.17
CA PHE A 231 4.36 -6.12 10.13
C PHE A 231 5.11 -6.96 9.09
N TYR A 232 6.38 -6.64 8.85
CA TYR A 232 7.17 -7.23 7.75
C TYR A 232 8.41 -8.01 8.24
N GLY A 233 8.59 -8.20 9.54
CA GLY A 233 9.73 -8.94 10.10
C GLY A 233 9.63 -10.46 9.94
N ASN A 234 8.45 -11.00 9.66
CA ASN A 234 8.23 -12.44 9.46
C ASN A 234 7.53 -12.69 8.12
N THR A 235 7.74 -13.87 7.57
CA THR A 235 7.01 -14.29 6.38
C THR A 235 5.56 -14.65 6.70
N VAL A 236 4.70 -14.56 5.68
CA VAL A 236 3.30 -15.02 5.77
C VAL A 236 3.25 -16.50 6.12
N HIS A 237 4.21 -17.28 5.61
CA HIS A 237 4.29 -18.73 5.82
C HIS A 237 4.53 -19.11 7.28
N GLU A 238 5.48 -18.45 7.95
CA GLU A 238 5.82 -18.72 9.36
C GLU A 238 4.63 -18.61 10.31
N ARG A 239 3.64 -17.79 9.95
CA ARG A 239 2.46 -17.51 10.77
C ARG A 239 1.16 -17.97 10.09
N CYS A 240 1.27 -18.86 9.10
CA CYS A 240 0.14 -19.37 8.33
C CYS A 240 -0.66 -20.41 9.12
N SER A 241 -1.98 -20.28 9.13
CA SER A 241 -2.89 -21.27 9.74
C SER A 241 -2.75 -22.67 9.10
N ARG A 242 -2.27 -22.75 7.86
CA ARG A 242 -2.07 -24.01 7.13
C ARG A 242 -0.63 -24.55 7.23
N TYR A 243 0.23 -23.94 8.06
CA TYR A 243 1.65 -24.33 8.19
C TYR A 243 1.83 -25.80 8.59
N HIS A 244 1.00 -26.30 9.48
CA HIS A 244 1.03 -27.70 9.92
C HIS A 244 0.76 -28.71 8.77
N PHE A 245 -0.03 -28.34 7.77
CA PHE A 245 -0.21 -29.17 6.56
C PHE A 245 1.03 -29.17 5.67
N TYR A 246 1.71 -28.02 5.59
CA TYR A 246 3.00 -27.97 4.89
C TYR A 246 4.03 -28.92 5.51
N GLN A 247 4.14 -28.94 6.84
CA GLN A 247 5.05 -29.85 7.56
C GLN A 247 4.68 -31.33 7.38
N GLN A 248 3.42 -31.63 7.10
CA GLN A 248 2.93 -32.99 6.85
C GLN A 248 2.92 -33.36 5.35
N GLU A 249 3.48 -32.49 4.49
CA GLU A 249 3.48 -32.66 3.03
C GLU A 249 2.06 -32.83 2.44
N LYS A 250 1.04 -32.26 3.08
CA LYS A 250 -0.34 -32.27 2.63
C LYS A 250 -0.65 -30.99 1.86
N PHE A 251 -0.74 -31.13 0.53
CA PHE A 251 -0.96 -30.03 -0.38
C PHE A 251 -2.28 -30.19 -1.15
N ALA A 252 -2.94 -29.07 -1.44
CA ALA A 252 -3.94 -29.03 -2.49
C ALA A 252 -3.21 -29.01 -3.85
N GLU A 253 -3.59 -29.90 -4.77
CA GLU A 253 -3.01 -30.02 -6.11
C GLU A 253 -3.85 -29.24 -7.14
N THR A 254 -5.17 -29.12 -6.89
CA THR A 254 -6.11 -28.31 -7.67
C THR A 254 -7.05 -27.55 -6.74
N PHE A 255 -7.73 -26.52 -7.25
CA PHE A 255 -8.63 -25.69 -6.43
C PHE A 255 -9.92 -26.43 -6.02
N ASP A 256 -10.22 -27.58 -6.59
CA ASP A 256 -11.44 -28.37 -6.37
C ASP A 256 -11.18 -29.79 -5.85
N ASP A 257 -9.93 -30.15 -5.56
CA ASP A 257 -9.56 -31.47 -5.04
C ASP A 257 -9.97 -31.67 -3.55
N GLU A 258 -9.67 -32.82 -3.05
CA GLU A 258 -9.90 -33.17 -1.63
C GLU A 258 -9.04 -32.29 -0.71
N GLY A 259 -7.80 -32.00 -1.11
CA GLY A 259 -6.87 -31.16 -0.36
C GLY A 259 -7.39 -29.74 -0.19
N ALA A 260 -7.91 -29.16 -1.29
CA ALA A 260 -8.51 -27.83 -1.26
C ALA A 260 -9.75 -27.79 -0.34
N ARG A 261 -10.65 -28.77 -0.46
CA ARG A 261 -11.84 -28.89 0.40
C ARG A 261 -11.50 -29.12 1.88
N LYS A 262 -10.41 -29.80 2.18
CA LYS A 262 -9.91 -30.03 3.56
C LYS A 262 -9.03 -28.90 4.09
N GLY A 263 -8.77 -27.87 3.28
CA GLY A 263 -7.97 -26.71 3.70
C GLY A 263 -6.46 -26.99 3.79
N TRP A 264 -5.93 -27.96 3.03
CA TRP A 264 -4.50 -28.28 3.00
C TRP A 264 -3.67 -27.11 2.46
N CYS A 265 -2.34 -27.22 2.57
CA CYS A 265 -1.42 -26.17 2.14
C CYS A 265 -1.55 -25.87 0.65
N LEU A 266 -1.57 -24.57 0.30
CA LEU A 266 -1.72 -24.08 -1.07
C LEU A 266 -0.38 -23.88 -1.81
N TYR A 267 0.73 -24.41 -1.28
CA TYR A 267 2.06 -24.22 -1.84
C TYR A 267 2.14 -24.66 -3.32
N LYS A 268 1.61 -25.82 -3.66
CA LYS A 268 1.57 -26.33 -5.04
C LYS A 268 0.64 -25.55 -5.96
N LEU A 269 -0.29 -24.79 -5.41
CA LEU A 269 -1.16 -23.86 -6.14
C LEU A 269 -0.58 -22.45 -6.26
N GLY A 270 0.73 -22.31 -6.07
CA GLY A 270 1.44 -21.06 -6.31
C GLY A 270 1.49 -20.09 -5.13
N CYS A 271 1.21 -20.54 -3.92
CA CYS A 271 1.33 -19.69 -2.73
C CYS A 271 2.76 -19.19 -2.52
N LYS A 272 2.96 -17.87 -2.57
CA LYS A 272 4.24 -17.19 -2.35
C LYS A 272 4.50 -16.86 -0.87
N GLY A 273 3.70 -17.43 0.05
CA GLY A 273 3.84 -17.19 1.48
C GLY A 273 5.24 -17.38 2.05
N PRO A 274 6.03 -18.39 1.65
CA PRO A 274 7.40 -18.63 2.13
C PRO A 274 8.38 -17.49 1.85
N THR A 275 8.17 -16.72 0.80
CA THR A 275 9.06 -15.62 0.37
C THR A 275 8.46 -14.23 0.59
N THR A 276 7.28 -14.14 1.20
CA THR A 276 6.54 -12.89 1.37
C THR A 276 6.52 -12.47 2.82
N HIS A 277 7.05 -11.29 3.11
CA HIS A 277 7.01 -10.69 4.44
C HIS A 277 5.74 -9.83 4.57
N ASN A 278 4.81 -10.26 5.42
CA ASN A 278 3.59 -9.52 5.73
C ASN A 278 2.87 -10.17 6.93
N ALA A 279 2.04 -9.41 7.60
CA ALA A 279 1.27 -9.84 8.76
C ALA A 279 -0.19 -10.23 8.45
N CYS A 280 -0.52 -10.53 7.19
CA CYS A 280 -1.88 -10.87 6.73
C CYS A 280 -2.50 -12.05 7.49
N SER A 281 -1.68 -13.06 7.85
CA SER A 281 -2.15 -14.25 8.58
C SER A 281 -2.58 -13.93 10.02
N ILE A 282 -2.10 -12.79 10.58
CA ILE A 282 -2.36 -12.39 11.97
C ILE A 282 -3.51 -11.40 12.04
N TYR A 283 -3.34 -10.26 11.33
CA TYR A 283 -4.31 -9.16 11.43
C TYR A 283 -5.51 -9.36 10.53
N LYS A 284 -5.34 -10.15 9.45
CA LYS A 284 -6.42 -10.45 8.50
C LYS A 284 -7.05 -9.19 7.90
N TRP A 285 -8.16 -9.37 7.20
CA TRP A 285 -8.90 -8.32 6.52
C TRP A 285 -10.33 -8.23 7.08
N ASN A 286 -11.02 -7.12 6.81
CA ASN A 286 -12.42 -6.90 7.20
C ASN A 286 -12.67 -7.15 8.68
N GLY A 287 -11.90 -6.47 9.53
CA GLY A 287 -12.06 -6.61 11.00
C GLY A 287 -11.58 -7.95 11.55
N GLY A 288 -10.64 -8.61 10.90
CA GLY A 288 -10.10 -9.90 11.36
C GLY A 288 -10.88 -11.12 10.87
N THR A 289 -11.76 -10.94 9.88
CA THR A 289 -12.64 -12.03 9.40
C THR A 289 -11.86 -13.11 8.67
N SER A 290 -10.98 -12.74 7.74
CA SER A 290 -10.28 -13.71 6.88
C SER A 290 -9.03 -13.10 6.24
N SER A 291 -8.15 -13.99 5.76
CA SER A 291 -7.04 -13.66 4.87
C SER A 291 -7.17 -14.44 3.55
N PRO A 292 -6.47 -14.05 2.47
CA PRO A 292 -6.55 -14.77 1.20
C PRO A 292 -6.30 -16.28 1.35
N ILE A 293 -5.30 -16.68 2.13
CA ILE A 293 -4.96 -18.10 2.35
C ILE A 293 -6.10 -18.85 3.07
N GLU A 294 -6.73 -18.22 4.07
CA GLU A 294 -7.88 -18.82 4.76
C GLU A 294 -9.07 -18.97 3.82
N SER A 295 -9.26 -18.04 2.90
CA SER A 295 -10.31 -18.07 1.88
C SER A 295 -10.02 -19.01 0.71
N GLY A 296 -8.91 -19.75 0.74
CA GLY A 296 -8.58 -20.75 -0.28
C GLY A 296 -7.69 -20.26 -1.42
N HIS A 297 -7.15 -19.02 -1.34
CA HIS A 297 -6.23 -18.47 -2.33
C HIS A 297 -4.82 -18.34 -1.76
N GLY A 298 -3.82 -18.81 -2.49
CA GLY A 298 -2.41 -18.65 -2.13
C GLY A 298 -1.99 -17.18 -2.01
N CYS A 299 -0.98 -16.92 -1.20
CA CYS A 299 -0.33 -15.61 -1.18
C CYS A 299 0.30 -15.32 -2.56
N ILE A 300 0.08 -14.14 -3.12
CA ILE A 300 0.63 -13.73 -4.42
C ILE A 300 1.95 -12.94 -4.30
N GLY A 301 2.44 -12.71 -3.08
CA GLY A 301 3.70 -11.98 -2.87
C GLY A 301 3.57 -10.46 -2.81
N CYS A 302 2.37 -9.93 -2.68
CA CYS A 302 2.01 -8.54 -2.99
C CYS A 302 2.77 -7.45 -2.21
N SER A 303 3.48 -7.77 -1.15
CA SER A 303 4.32 -6.84 -0.36
C SER A 303 5.82 -6.93 -0.69
N GLU A 304 6.20 -7.76 -1.67
CA GLU A 304 7.60 -7.91 -2.05
C GLU A 304 7.94 -7.13 -3.33
N PRO A 305 9.19 -6.63 -3.45
CA PRO A 305 9.65 -6.03 -4.69
C PRO A 305 9.55 -7.01 -5.87
N GLY A 306 9.06 -6.52 -7.00
CA GLY A 306 9.00 -7.31 -8.23
C GLY A 306 7.98 -8.46 -8.23
N PHE A 307 7.07 -8.55 -7.24
CA PHE A 307 6.10 -9.66 -7.17
C PHE A 307 5.27 -9.83 -8.46
N TRP A 308 5.07 -8.75 -9.17
CA TRP A 308 4.30 -8.70 -10.42
C TRP A 308 4.99 -9.36 -11.62
N ASP A 309 6.31 -9.56 -11.53
CA ASP A 309 7.12 -10.15 -12.59
C ASP A 309 7.74 -11.52 -12.19
N GLN A 310 7.32 -12.10 -11.08
CA GLN A 310 7.81 -13.38 -10.57
C GLN A 310 7.04 -14.60 -11.14
N GLY A 311 6.51 -14.48 -12.33
CA GLY A 311 5.74 -15.52 -12.99
C GLY A 311 4.24 -15.51 -12.64
N PRO A 312 3.47 -16.44 -13.18
CA PRO A 312 2.03 -16.55 -12.92
C PRO A 312 1.73 -16.72 -11.44
N PHE A 313 0.70 -16.05 -10.94
CA PHE A 313 0.33 -16.05 -9.50
C PHE A 313 0.01 -17.46 -8.96
N TYR A 314 -0.43 -18.37 -9.84
CA TYR A 314 -0.85 -19.73 -9.48
C TYR A 314 0.19 -20.81 -9.85
N THR A 315 1.42 -20.39 -10.16
CA THR A 315 2.53 -21.33 -10.42
C THR A 315 3.32 -21.55 -9.13
N SER A 316 3.56 -22.83 -8.78
CA SER A 316 4.39 -23.19 -7.62
C SER A 316 5.78 -22.56 -7.70
N LEU A 317 6.33 -22.19 -6.55
CA LEU A 317 7.70 -21.68 -6.45
C LEU A 317 8.73 -22.70 -6.98
N ASP A 318 8.45 -24.00 -6.88
CA ASP A 318 9.33 -25.05 -7.41
C ASP A 318 9.47 -25.02 -8.94
N ASN A 319 8.47 -24.44 -9.62
CA ASN A 319 8.40 -24.34 -11.07
C ASN A 319 8.79 -22.95 -11.61
N VAL A 320 9.17 -22.03 -10.73
CA VAL A 320 9.65 -20.70 -11.12
C VAL A 320 11.16 -20.76 -11.29
N VAL A 321 11.62 -20.79 -12.52
CA VAL A 321 13.04 -20.68 -12.84
C VAL A 321 13.41 -19.21 -12.85
N LEU A 322 14.17 -18.78 -11.83
CA LEU A 322 14.80 -17.46 -11.83
C LEU A 322 15.97 -17.51 -12.81
N ALA A 323 15.85 -16.81 -13.94
CA ALA A 323 16.97 -16.64 -14.84
C ALA A 323 18.09 -15.83 -14.15
N ALA A 324 19.34 -16.16 -14.44
CA ALA A 324 20.52 -15.48 -13.87
C ALA A 324 20.58 -13.97 -14.19
N SER A 325 19.78 -13.49 -15.13
CA SER A 325 19.59 -12.09 -15.53
C SER A 325 18.50 -11.34 -14.72
N GLY A 326 17.85 -12.00 -13.76
CA GLY A 326 16.66 -11.46 -13.08
C GLY A 326 15.38 -11.55 -13.94
N GLU A 327 15.46 -12.11 -15.12
CA GLU A 327 14.29 -12.45 -15.94
C GLU A 327 13.71 -13.78 -15.47
N VAL A 328 12.40 -13.79 -15.23
CA VAL A 328 11.66 -15.02 -14.92
C VAL A 328 11.27 -15.65 -16.25
N ASP A 329 11.96 -16.72 -16.63
CA ASP A 329 11.51 -17.58 -17.71
C ASP A 329 10.41 -18.49 -17.16
N VAL A 330 9.16 -18.16 -17.48
CA VAL A 330 7.99 -18.95 -17.07
C VAL A 330 7.72 -20.15 -17.97
N GLY A 331 8.62 -20.43 -18.91
CA GLY A 331 8.44 -21.56 -19.84
C GLY A 331 7.20 -21.46 -20.74
N LEU A 332 6.54 -20.32 -20.73
CA LEU A 332 5.46 -19.98 -21.63
C LEU A 332 6.07 -19.23 -22.81
N ASP A 333 6.34 -19.93 -23.86
CA ASP A 333 6.67 -19.35 -25.17
C ASP A 333 5.41 -18.69 -25.74
N VAL A 334 4.93 -17.64 -25.06
CA VAL A 334 3.77 -16.86 -25.50
C VAL A 334 4.29 -15.73 -26.36
N SER A 335 4.35 -15.98 -27.65
CA SER A 335 4.68 -14.95 -28.64
C SER A 335 3.56 -13.89 -28.70
N VAL A 336 3.88 -12.68 -29.21
CA VAL A 336 2.88 -11.66 -29.51
C VAL A 336 1.81 -12.19 -30.46
N ALA A 337 2.15 -13.17 -31.33
CA ALA A 337 1.23 -13.86 -32.21
C ALA A 337 0.22 -14.70 -31.43
N ASP A 338 0.65 -15.41 -30.38
CA ASP A 338 -0.23 -16.23 -29.53
C ASP A 338 -1.19 -15.35 -28.72
N GLY A 339 -0.69 -14.20 -28.19
CA GLY A 339 -1.55 -13.22 -27.52
C GLY A 339 -2.63 -12.66 -28.45
N ARG A 340 -2.30 -12.40 -29.71
CA ARG A 340 -3.26 -11.97 -30.72
C ARG A 340 -4.27 -13.05 -31.07
N GLN A 341 -3.82 -14.28 -31.20
CA GLN A 341 -4.71 -15.42 -31.48
C GLN A 341 -5.69 -15.67 -30.33
N ILE A 342 -5.22 -15.57 -29.09
CA ILE A 342 -6.09 -15.66 -27.89
C ILE A 342 -7.09 -14.51 -27.86
N TYR A 343 -6.69 -13.29 -28.18
CA TYR A 343 -7.58 -12.13 -28.27
C TYR A 343 -8.64 -12.34 -29.36
N ASP A 344 -8.22 -12.70 -30.56
CA ASP A 344 -9.11 -12.91 -31.72
C ASP A 344 -10.10 -14.07 -31.47
N SER A 345 -9.69 -15.08 -30.72
CA SER A 345 -10.53 -16.24 -30.41
C SER A 345 -11.53 -16.00 -29.26
N ASN A 346 -11.18 -15.16 -28.27
CA ASN A 346 -11.92 -15.09 -27.02
C ASN A 346 -12.42 -13.67 -26.67
N CYS A 347 -11.77 -12.63 -27.15
CA CYS A 347 -12.01 -11.26 -26.69
C CYS A 347 -12.58 -10.34 -27.79
N VAL A 348 -12.32 -10.63 -29.05
CA VAL A 348 -12.70 -9.78 -30.21
C VAL A 348 -14.20 -9.51 -30.28
N PHE A 349 -15.02 -10.49 -29.91
CA PHE A 349 -16.47 -10.35 -29.98
C PHE A 349 -17.01 -9.27 -29.04
N CYS A 350 -16.38 -9.07 -27.87
CA CYS A 350 -16.77 -8.07 -26.90
C CYS A 350 -15.95 -6.77 -26.99
N HIS A 351 -14.72 -6.86 -27.49
CA HIS A 351 -13.73 -5.78 -27.45
C HIS A 351 -13.19 -5.38 -28.83
N ALA A 352 -13.81 -5.84 -29.92
CA ALA A 352 -13.42 -5.38 -31.26
C ALA A 352 -13.53 -3.84 -31.32
N PRO A 353 -12.46 -3.15 -31.73
CA PRO A 353 -12.56 -1.72 -31.97
C PRO A 353 -13.61 -1.49 -33.06
N ASP A 354 -14.60 -0.66 -32.76
CA ASP A 354 -15.61 -0.25 -33.73
C ASP A 354 -14.89 0.47 -34.88
N PRO A 355 -14.83 -0.09 -36.09
CA PRO A 355 -14.09 0.49 -37.19
C PRO A 355 -14.66 1.85 -37.62
N THR A 356 -15.89 2.21 -37.20
CA THR A 356 -16.50 3.50 -37.46
C THR A 356 -16.03 4.61 -36.54
N ARG A 357 -15.40 4.27 -35.39
CA ARG A 357 -14.89 5.24 -34.42
C ARG A 357 -13.43 5.66 -34.63
N LEU A 358 -12.69 5.00 -35.50
CA LEU A 358 -11.30 5.30 -35.78
C LEU A 358 -11.05 6.53 -36.69
N ASN A 359 -12.11 7.18 -37.20
CA ASN A 359 -12.00 8.30 -38.13
C ASN A 359 -12.60 9.63 -37.65
N THR A 360 -12.80 9.82 -36.36
CA THR A 360 -13.09 11.17 -35.83
C THR A 360 -11.79 11.82 -35.36
N PRO A 361 -11.30 12.89 -36.02
CA PRO A 361 -10.22 13.69 -35.48
C PRO A 361 -10.67 14.25 -34.14
N ALA A 362 -9.80 14.14 -33.13
CA ALA A 362 -9.99 14.81 -31.85
C ALA A 362 -10.15 16.31 -32.08
N GLY A 363 -11.33 16.85 -31.79
CA GLY A 363 -11.60 18.28 -31.66
C GLY A 363 -11.26 18.74 -30.26
#